data_250bd46f4104199d1f1897d1d4f93e80
#
_entry.id   250bd46f4104199d1f1897d1d4f93e80
#
_cell.length_a   1.000
_cell.length_b   1.000
_cell.length_c   1.000
_cell.angle_alpha   90.00
_cell.angle_beta   90.00
_cell.angle_gamma   90.00
#
_symmetry.space_group_name_H-M   'P 1'
#
loop_
_entity.id
_entity.type
_entity.pdbx_description
1 polymer ?
#
loop_
_entity_poly.entity_id
_entity_poly.type
_entity_poly.pdbx_seq_one_letter_code
_entity_poly.pdbx_strand_id
1 'polypeptide(L)'
;WSRGLGDVYKRQVICICAAIAADTSQDLKTGYLLGATPVKQQIGELIGVIAAGLAIGGVLYLLDSAWGYGGAEVPAPQATLMKMIVEGIMGGNLPWNLVFTGVFLAIALEVLRIPVMPFAIGLYLPIYLNTSIMIGGVVRWFMDSRKNVDAKLKEEQTTRGTLFCAGMIAGEGLVGILLAVFAVFGISTALSIDLGNIGGVVLMIVMIACLLAFSMKKKKN
;
A
#
# COMPACT_ATOMS: atom_id res chain seq x y z
N TRP A 1 -10.88 -23.43 21.95
CA TRP A 1 -10.31 -22.06 21.90
C TRP A 1 -8.87 -22.06 21.41
N SER A 2 -8.00 -22.89 21.94
CA SER A 2 -6.58 -22.94 21.54
C SER A 2 -6.33 -23.43 20.10
N ARG A 3 -7.19 -24.28 19.54
CA ARG A 3 -7.03 -24.79 18.16
C ARG A 3 -7.26 -23.70 17.11
N GLY A 4 -8.26 -22.83 17.28
CA GLY A 4 -8.54 -21.74 16.32
C GLY A 4 -7.44 -20.69 16.27
N LEU A 5 -6.91 -20.28 17.43
CA LEU A 5 -5.78 -19.34 17.50
C LEU A 5 -4.52 -19.92 16.84
N GLY A 6 -4.21 -21.20 17.09
CA GLY A 6 -3.06 -21.86 16.46
C GLY A 6 -3.14 -21.88 14.94
N ASP A 7 -4.32 -22.06 14.36
CA ASP A 7 -4.51 -22.07 12.91
C ASP A 7 -4.41 -20.67 12.29
N VAL A 8 -4.85 -19.64 12.98
CA VAL A 8 -4.66 -18.24 12.55
C VAL A 8 -3.18 -17.88 12.52
N TYR A 9 -2.43 -18.20 13.58
CA TYR A 9 -0.98 -17.96 13.61
C TYR A 9 -0.23 -18.73 12.52
N LYS A 10 -0.58 -19.99 12.26
CA LYS A 10 0.05 -20.76 11.18
C LYS A 10 -0.17 -20.10 9.81
N ARG A 11 -1.39 -19.67 9.51
CA ARG A 11 -1.71 -18.99 8.24
C ARG A 11 -0.97 -17.65 8.13
N GLN A 12 -0.89 -16.91 9.21
CA GLN A 12 -0.17 -15.64 9.26
C GLN A 12 1.34 -15.84 9.01
N VAL A 13 1.95 -16.84 9.62
CA VAL A 13 3.36 -17.18 9.39
C VAL A 13 3.61 -17.56 7.94
N ILE A 14 2.74 -18.39 7.34
CA ILE A 14 2.86 -18.78 5.93
C ILE A 14 2.75 -17.56 5.01
N CYS A 15 1.79 -16.66 5.27
CA CYS A 15 1.61 -15.44 4.49
C CYS A 15 2.84 -14.52 4.57
N ILE A 16 3.38 -14.33 5.76
CA ILE A 16 4.61 -13.53 5.98
C ILE A 16 5.80 -14.18 5.30
N CYS A 17 5.98 -15.49 5.42
CA CYS A 17 7.06 -16.21 4.74
C CYS A 17 6.97 -16.06 3.21
N ALA A 18 5.77 -16.17 2.64
CA ALA A 18 5.57 -15.99 1.21
C ALA A 18 5.87 -14.56 0.75
N ALA A 19 5.46 -13.55 1.51
CA ALA A 19 5.75 -12.15 1.23
C ALA A 19 7.26 -11.86 1.29
N ILE A 20 7.93 -12.29 2.36
CA ILE A 20 9.38 -12.11 2.53
C ILE A 20 10.13 -12.84 1.41
N ALA A 21 9.73 -14.05 1.03
CA ALA A 21 10.37 -14.79 -0.06
C ALA A 21 10.26 -14.05 -1.40
N ALA A 22 9.11 -13.44 -1.68
CA ALA A 22 8.89 -12.63 -2.87
C ALA A 22 9.77 -11.37 -2.86
N ASP A 23 9.79 -10.64 -1.75
CA ASP A 23 10.59 -9.42 -1.57
C ASP A 23 12.10 -9.73 -1.70
N THR A 24 12.58 -10.75 -1.00
CA THR A 24 13.99 -11.23 -1.09
C THR A 24 14.35 -11.60 -2.52
N SER A 25 13.47 -12.28 -3.26
CA SER A 25 13.76 -12.66 -4.64
C SER A 25 13.87 -11.45 -5.58
N GLN A 26 13.07 -10.41 -5.37
CA GLN A 26 13.13 -9.14 -6.11
C GLN A 26 14.42 -8.39 -5.79
N ASP A 27 14.78 -8.30 -4.51
CA ASP A 27 16.00 -7.62 -4.06
C ASP A 27 17.25 -8.31 -4.59
N LEU A 28 17.33 -9.65 -4.52
CA LEU A 28 18.42 -10.41 -5.08
C LEU A 28 18.53 -10.25 -6.60
N LYS A 29 17.39 -10.18 -7.30
CA LYS A 29 17.39 -9.91 -8.73
C LYS A 29 17.93 -8.53 -9.05
N THR A 30 17.54 -7.53 -8.29
CA THR A 30 18.04 -6.15 -8.42
C THR A 30 19.54 -6.09 -8.13
N GLY A 31 19.98 -6.75 -7.05
CA GLY A 31 21.41 -6.86 -6.70
C GLY A 31 22.22 -7.55 -7.79
N TYR A 32 21.70 -8.62 -8.37
CA TYR A 32 22.34 -9.32 -9.48
C TYR A 32 22.55 -8.40 -10.69
N LEU A 33 21.56 -7.60 -11.05
CA LEU A 33 21.64 -6.64 -12.16
C LEU A 33 22.68 -5.54 -11.93
N LEU A 34 22.91 -5.19 -10.65
CA LEU A 34 23.90 -4.18 -10.23
C LEU A 34 25.28 -4.76 -9.94
N GLY A 35 25.44 -6.09 -10.02
CA GLY A 35 26.71 -6.76 -9.71
C GLY A 35 27.01 -6.91 -8.21
N ALA A 36 25.99 -6.81 -7.36
CA ALA A 36 26.13 -6.99 -5.92
C ALA A 36 26.39 -8.47 -5.55
N THR A 37 27.11 -8.68 -4.44
CA THR A 37 27.37 -10.03 -3.91
C THR A 37 26.12 -10.56 -3.19
N PRO A 38 25.48 -11.65 -3.65
CA PRO A 38 24.21 -12.14 -3.08
C PRO A 38 24.29 -12.44 -1.57
N VAL A 39 25.38 -13.03 -1.11
CA VAL A 39 25.57 -13.37 0.32
C VAL A 39 25.52 -12.13 1.22
N LYS A 40 26.19 -11.03 0.81
CA LYS A 40 26.18 -9.79 1.59
C LYS A 40 24.80 -9.16 1.63
N GLN A 41 24.06 -9.25 0.53
CA GLN A 41 22.70 -8.77 0.45
C GLN A 41 21.75 -9.56 1.38
N GLN A 42 21.81 -10.89 1.35
CA GLN A 42 21.01 -11.75 2.24
C GLN A 42 21.32 -11.50 3.73
N ILE A 43 22.59 -11.30 4.09
CA ILE A 43 22.95 -10.94 5.47
C ILE A 43 22.33 -9.59 5.85
N GLY A 44 22.41 -8.61 4.95
CA GLY A 44 21.79 -7.28 5.14
C GLY A 44 20.27 -7.37 5.34
N GLU A 45 19.59 -8.17 4.52
CA GLU A 45 18.16 -8.44 4.64
C GLU A 45 17.80 -9.09 5.97
N LEU A 46 18.55 -10.09 6.42
CA LEU A 46 18.33 -10.75 7.69
C LEU A 46 18.44 -9.78 8.87
N ILE A 47 19.49 -8.94 8.88
CA ILE A 47 19.68 -7.90 9.90
C ILE A 47 18.51 -6.91 9.85
N GLY A 48 18.09 -6.49 8.64
CA GLY A 48 16.98 -5.58 8.44
C GLY A 48 15.65 -6.14 8.97
N VAL A 49 15.35 -7.42 8.69
CA VAL A 49 14.13 -8.09 9.19
C VAL A 49 14.12 -8.19 10.71
N ILE A 50 15.25 -8.51 11.35
CA ILE A 50 15.35 -8.57 12.81
C ILE A 50 15.14 -7.18 13.41
N ALA A 51 15.80 -6.16 12.88
CA ALA A 51 15.68 -4.78 13.35
C ALA A 51 14.24 -4.25 13.18
N ALA A 52 13.64 -4.49 12.01
CA ALA A 52 12.25 -4.12 11.75
C ALA A 52 11.27 -4.86 12.66
N GLY A 53 11.46 -6.15 12.87
CA GLY A 53 10.62 -6.96 13.76
C GLY A 53 10.65 -6.47 15.22
N LEU A 54 11.78 -6.01 15.70
CA LEU A 54 11.90 -5.41 17.03
C LEU A 54 11.23 -4.02 17.10
N ALA A 55 11.33 -3.23 16.03
CA ALA A 55 10.78 -1.87 15.98
C ALA A 55 9.26 -1.84 15.75
N ILE A 56 8.71 -2.79 14.95
CA ILE A 56 7.31 -2.76 14.52
C ILE A 56 6.30 -2.76 15.68
N GLY A 57 6.59 -3.52 16.73
CA GLY A 57 5.75 -3.56 17.93
C GLY A 57 5.62 -2.19 18.59
N GLY A 58 6.73 -1.46 18.68
CA GLY A 58 6.74 -0.10 19.21
C GLY A 58 5.99 0.88 18.32
N VAL A 59 6.14 0.77 17.01
CA VAL A 59 5.42 1.61 16.03
C VAL A 59 3.91 1.36 16.08
N LEU A 60 3.49 0.09 16.14
CA LEU A 60 2.06 -0.25 16.26
C LEU A 60 1.46 0.30 17.56
N TYR A 61 2.15 0.15 18.69
CA TYR A 61 1.70 0.71 19.95
C TYR A 61 1.61 2.25 19.92
N LEU A 62 2.58 2.89 19.28
CA LEU A 62 2.62 4.35 19.14
C LEU A 62 1.45 4.86 18.29
N LEU A 63 1.15 4.23 17.16
CA LEU A 63 0.02 4.58 16.29
C LEU A 63 -1.32 4.38 16.99
N ASP A 64 -1.46 3.28 17.75
CA ASP A 64 -2.67 3.01 18.52
C ASP A 64 -2.87 4.05 19.62
N SER A 65 -1.80 4.43 20.31
CA SER A 65 -1.83 5.44 21.37
C SER A 65 -2.11 6.85 20.85
N ALA A 66 -1.67 7.17 19.62
CA ALA A 66 -1.85 8.48 19.03
C ALA A 66 -3.27 8.69 18.48
N TRP A 67 -3.79 7.72 17.72
CA TRP A 67 -5.05 7.90 16.97
C TRP A 67 -6.03 6.73 17.09
N GLY A 68 -5.58 5.57 17.55
CA GLY A 68 -6.37 4.32 17.55
C GLY A 68 -6.59 3.76 16.13
N TYR A 69 -6.68 2.44 16.04
CA TYR A 69 -6.94 1.77 14.76
C TYR A 69 -8.44 1.74 14.44
N GLY A 70 -8.77 1.90 13.15
CA GLY A 70 -10.15 1.90 12.66
C GLY A 70 -10.85 3.26 12.73
N GLY A 71 -10.13 4.32 13.15
CA GLY A 71 -10.60 5.69 13.13
C GLY A 71 -10.42 6.38 11.78
N ALA A 72 -10.72 7.67 11.73
CA ALA A 72 -10.58 8.48 10.51
C ALA A 72 -9.11 8.66 10.07
N GLU A 73 -8.21 8.79 11.04
CA GLU A 73 -6.77 9.02 10.79
C GLU A 73 -6.04 7.73 10.40
N VAL A 74 -6.37 6.60 11.04
CA VAL A 74 -5.80 5.29 10.76
C VAL A 74 -6.90 4.27 10.48
N PRO A 75 -7.55 4.32 9.30
CA PRO A 75 -8.72 3.50 9.00
C PRO A 75 -8.45 2.00 8.94
N ALA A 76 -7.21 1.57 8.65
CA ALA A 76 -6.76 0.17 8.61
C ALA A 76 -7.81 -0.79 7.99
N PRO A 77 -8.29 -0.58 6.75
CA PRO A 77 -9.43 -1.30 6.19
C PRO A 77 -9.19 -2.82 6.08
N GLN A 78 -7.96 -3.24 5.78
CA GLN A 78 -7.60 -4.66 5.70
C GLN A 78 -7.62 -5.34 7.07
N ALA A 79 -7.12 -4.66 8.11
CA ALA A 79 -7.17 -5.17 9.48
C ALA A 79 -8.61 -5.31 9.98
N THR A 80 -9.46 -4.33 9.69
CA THR A 80 -10.90 -4.36 10.01
C THR A 80 -11.62 -5.50 9.31
N LEU A 81 -11.33 -5.74 8.02
CA LEU A 81 -11.87 -6.87 7.26
C LEU A 81 -11.46 -8.20 7.89
N MET A 82 -10.17 -8.37 8.22
CA MET A 82 -9.68 -9.59 8.85
C MET A 82 -10.27 -9.80 10.24
N LYS A 83 -10.45 -8.73 11.02
CA LYS A 83 -11.15 -8.79 12.31
C LYS A 83 -12.57 -9.33 12.14
N MET A 84 -13.35 -8.79 11.20
CA MET A 84 -14.71 -9.27 10.95
C MET A 84 -14.76 -10.73 10.52
N ILE A 85 -13.82 -11.19 9.67
CA ILE A 85 -13.74 -12.59 9.25
C ILE A 85 -13.41 -13.49 10.46
N VAL A 86 -12.43 -13.12 11.26
CA VAL A 86 -12.02 -13.92 12.43
C VAL A 86 -13.15 -13.99 13.45
N GLU A 87 -13.77 -12.87 13.81
CA GLU A 87 -14.89 -12.80 14.73
C GLU A 87 -16.11 -13.57 14.21
N GLY A 88 -16.41 -13.46 12.91
CA GLY A 88 -17.50 -14.19 12.28
C GLY A 88 -17.33 -15.71 12.29
N ILE A 89 -16.10 -16.19 12.02
CA ILE A 89 -15.78 -17.62 12.05
C ILE A 89 -15.79 -18.16 13.48
N MET A 90 -15.16 -17.43 14.41
CA MET A 90 -15.04 -17.89 15.80
C MET A 90 -16.34 -17.74 16.60
N GLY A 91 -17.13 -16.71 16.30
CA GLY A 91 -18.44 -16.48 16.90
C GLY A 91 -19.58 -17.28 16.26
N GLY A 92 -19.32 -17.97 15.16
CA GLY A 92 -20.35 -18.73 14.41
C GLY A 92 -21.38 -17.84 13.69
N ASN A 93 -21.20 -16.55 13.69
CA ASN A 93 -22.13 -15.54 13.15
C ASN A 93 -21.69 -14.99 11.78
N LEU A 94 -21.08 -15.84 10.94
CA LEU A 94 -20.72 -15.41 9.58
C LEU A 94 -22.00 -15.12 8.77
N PRO A 95 -22.08 -13.99 8.07
CA PRO A 95 -23.21 -13.70 7.19
C PRO A 95 -23.08 -14.50 5.88
N TRP A 96 -23.45 -15.79 5.94
CA TRP A 96 -23.31 -16.74 4.83
C TRP A 96 -23.94 -16.24 3.53
N ASN A 97 -25.05 -15.49 3.63
CA ASN A 97 -25.69 -14.91 2.45
C ASN A 97 -24.74 -13.95 1.69
N LEU A 98 -23.99 -13.12 2.40
CA LEU A 98 -23.02 -12.21 1.80
C LEU A 98 -21.80 -12.97 1.26
N VAL A 99 -21.36 -14.01 1.97
CA VAL A 99 -20.24 -14.86 1.52
C VAL A 99 -20.60 -15.53 0.19
N PHE A 100 -21.78 -16.17 0.09
CA PHE A 100 -22.21 -16.79 -1.17
C PHE A 100 -22.43 -15.77 -2.28
N THR A 101 -22.97 -14.59 -1.96
CA THR A 101 -23.09 -13.49 -2.95
C THR A 101 -21.72 -13.11 -3.49
N GLY A 102 -20.71 -13.00 -2.64
CA GLY A 102 -19.33 -12.73 -3.05
C GLY A 102 -18.74 -13.83 -3.94
N VAL A 103 -18.98 -15.09 -3.61
CA VAL A 103 -18.54 -16.24 -4.42
C VAL A 103 -19.18 -16.21 -5.82
N PHE A 104 -20.50 -16.04 -5.91
CA PHE A 104 -21.19 -15.97 -7.20
C PHE A 104 -20.73 -14.75 -8.02
N LEU A 105 -20.52 -13.62 -7.37
CA LEU A 105 -19.99 -12.42 -8.03
C LEU A 105 -18.57 -12.68 -8.58
N ALA A 106 -17.71 -13.33 -7.82
CA ALA A 106 -16.36 -13.67 -8.27
C ALA A 106 -16.37 -14.60 -9.49
N ILE A 107 -17.26 -15.62 -9.50
CA ILE A 107 -17.45 -16.52 -10.64
C ILE A 107 -17.94 -15.73 -11.87
N ALA A 108 -18.92 -14.84 -11.69
CA ALA A 108 -19.44 -14.01 -12.78
C ALA A 108 -18.36 -13.11 -13.39
N LEU A 109 -17.53 -12.47 -12.55
CA LEU A 109 -16.42 -11.64 -12.99
C LEU A 109 -15.36 -12.43 -13.76
N GLU A 110 -15.05 -13.63 -13.30
CA GLU A 110 -14.09 -14.51 -13.98
C GLU A 110 -14.61 -14.93 -15.37
N VAL A 111 -15.89 -15.27 -15.49
CA VAL A 111 -16.53 -15.56 -16.78
C VAL A 111 -16.49 -14.36 -17.72
N LEU A 112 -16.66 -13.14 -17.19
CA LEU A 112 -16.55 -11.88 -17.93
C LEU A 112 -15.10 -11.47 -18.24
N ARG A 113 -14.11 -12.24 -17.78
CA ARG A 113 -12.68 -11.95 -17.89
C ARG A 113 -12.27 -10.60 -17.25
N ILE A 114 -13.01 -10.19 -16.22
CA ILE A 114 -12.66 -9.02 -15.41
C ILE A 114 -11.76 -9.50 -14.28
N PRO A 115 -10.61 -8.82 -14.02
CA PRO A 115 -9.70 -9.22 -12.95
C PRO A 115 -10.40 -9.09 -11.59
N VAL A 116 -10.65 -10.24 -10.93
CA VAL A 116 -11.43 -10.33 -9.68
C VAL A 116 -10.76 -9.58 -8.52
N MET A 117 -9.42 -9.66 -8.40
CA MET A 117 -8.68 -9.04 -7.29
C MET A 117 -8.80 -7.51 -7.26
N PRO A 118 -8.53 -6.76 -8.34
CA PRO A 118 -8.74 -5.32 -8.35
C PRO A 118 -10.19 -4.90 -8.10
N PHE A 119 -11.14 -5.68 -8.62
CA PHE A 119 -12.56 -5.44 -8.38
C PHE A 119 -12.92 -5.60 -6.89
N ALA A 120 -12.47 -6.70 -6.26
CA ALA A 120 -12.70 -6.95 -4.85
C ALA A 120 -12.06 -5.87 -3.96
N ILE A 121 -10.85 -5.43 -4.28
CA ILE A 121 -10.17 -4.33 -3.58
C ILE A 121 -11.01 -3.05 -3.68
N GLY A 122 -11.53 -2.72 -4.86
CA GLY A 122 -12.39 -1.57 -5.08
C GLY A 122 -13.70 -1.60 -4.28
N LEU A 123 -14.22 -2.80 -3.96
CA LEU A 123 -15.45 -2.95 -3.18
C LEU A 123 -15.25 -2.62 -1.69
N TYR A 124 -14.15 -3.01 -1.09
CA TYR A 124 -13.96 -2.83 0.36
C TYR A 124 -13.19 -1.56 0.74
N LEU A 125 -12.44 -0.98 -0.19
CA LEU A 125 -11.73 0.28 0.08
C LEU A 125 -12.69 1.46 0.17
N PRO A 126 -12.45 2.41 1.09
CA PRO A 126 -13.20 3.67 1.14
C PRO A 126 -13.15 4.43 -0.19
N ILE A 127 -14.25 5.13 -0.53
CA ILE A 127 -14.41 5.79 -1.81
C ILE A 127 -13.33 6.83 -2.11
N TYR A 128 -12.81 7.51 -1.10
CA TYR A 128 -11.74 8.51 -1.26
C TYR A 128 -10.43 7.88 -1.73
N LEU A 129 -10.09 6.66 -1.28
CA LEU A 129 -8.94 5.92 -1.76
C LEU A 129 -9.15 5.43 -3.19
N ASN A 130 -10.33 4.90 -3.49
CA ASN A 130 -10.67 4.46 -4.85
C ASN A 130 -10.62 5.59 -5.86
N THR A 131 -11.09 6.79 -5.47
CA THR A 131 -11.04 7.98 -6.33
C THR A 131 -9.60 8.38 -6.63
N SER A 132 -8.72 8.38 -5.64
CA SER A 132 -7.30 8.68 -5.82
C SER A 132 -6.61 7.68 -6.75
N ILE A 133 -6.90 6.38 -6.58
CA ILE A 133 -6.39 5.31 -7.45
C ILE A 133 -6.89 5.49 -8.89
N MET A 134 -8.17 5.82 -9.08
CA MET A 134 -8.77 6.09 -10.39
C MET A 134 -8.07 7.27 -11.09
N ILE A 135 -7.83 8.36 -10.38
CA ILE A 135 -7.10 9.52 -10.90
C ILE A 135 -5.69 9.12 -11.35
N GLY A 136 -4.96 8.36 -10.52
CA GLY A 136 -3.66 7.80 -10.89
C GLY A 136 -3.72 6.92 -12.14
N GLY A 137 -4.75 6.09 -12.26
CA GLY A 137 -5.02 5.27 -13.44
C GLY A 137 -5.25 6.09 -14.71
N VAL A 138 -6.01 7.19 -14.61
CA VAL A 138 -6.24 8.12 -15.75
C VAL A 138 -4.94 8.81 -16.16
N VAL A 139 -4.13 9.26 -15.21
CA VAL A 139 -2.80 9.84 -15.49
C VAL A 139 -1.92 8.82 -16.23
N ARG A 140 -1.89 7.58 -15.77
CA ARG A 140 -1.16 6.50 -16.42
C ARG A 140 -1.67 6.23 -17.85
N TRP A 141 -2.98 6.10 -18.00
CA TRP A 141 -3.61 5.92 -19.31
C TRP A 141 -3.27 7.05 -20.27
N PHE A 142 -3.28 8.29 -19.81
CA PHE A 142 -2.87 9.45 -20.60
C PHE A 142 -1.41 9.34 -21.06
N MET A 143 -0.49 8.93 -20.18
CA MET A 143 0.91 8.72 -20.54
C MET A 143 1.07 7.61 -21.58
N ASP A 144 0.35 6.50 -21.43
CA ASP A 144 0.42 5.35 -22.33
C ASP A 144 -0.26 5.58 -23.67
N SER A 145 -1.27 6.45 -23.73
CA SER A 145 -2.02 6.76 -24.95
C SER A 145 -1.28 7.64 -25.95
N ARG A 146 -0.14 8.23 -25.57
CA ARG A 146 0.65 9.08 -26.49
C ARG A 146 1.27 8.24 -27.60
N LYS A 147 0.82 8.49 -28.85
CA LYS A 147 1.23 7.72 -30.04
C LYS A 147 2.62 8.08 -30.61
N ASN A 148 3.14 9.28 -30.29
CA ASN A 148 4.36 9.84 -30.90
C ASN A 148 5.60 9.70 -30.03
N VAL A 149 5.65 8.71 -29.13
CA VAL A 149 6.77 8.48 -28.20
C VAL A 149 7.32 7.09 -28.42
N ASP A 150 8.64 6.96 -28.61
CA ASP A 150 9.32 5.68 -28.72
C ASP A 150 9.03 4.77 -27.51
N ALA A 151 8.90 3.46 -27.76
CA ALA A 151 8.60 2.48 -26.73
C ALA A 151 9.61 2.51 -25.56
N LYS A 152 10.91 2.66 -25.87
CA LYS A 152 11.97 2.78 -24.86
C LYS A 152 11.82 4.03 -24.00
N LEU A 153 11.50 5.17 -24.61
CA LEU A 153 11.30 6.42 -23.91
C LEU A 153 10.05 6.36 -23.02
N LYS A 154 9.02 5.67 -23.47
CA LYS A 154 7.78 5.43 -22.72
C LYS A 154 8.03 4.59 -21.46
N GLU A 155 8.80 3.51 -21.61
CA GLU A 155 9.20 2.65 -20.49
C GLU A 155 10.06 3.43 -19.47
N GLU A 156 11.02 4.22 -19.94
CA GLU A 156 11.85 5.05 -19.08
C GLU A 156 11.02 6.10 -18.32
N GLN A 157 10.09 6.76 -18.98
CA GLN A 157 9.17 7.72 -18.35
C GLN A 157 8.28 7.07 -17.30
N THR A 158 7.78 5.88 -17.59
CA THR A 158 7.00 5.09 -16.65
C THR A 158 7.81 4.71 -15.42
N THR A 159 9.01 4.19 -15.62
CA THR A 159 9.91 3.81 -14.54
C THR A 159 10.24 4.99 -13.63
N ARG A 160 10.52 6.17 -14.20
CA ARG A 160 10.76 7.39 -13.42
C ARG A 160 9.54 7.82 -12.62
N GLY A 161 8.35 7.79 -13.23
CA GLY A 161 7.09 8.09 -12.54
C GLY A 161 6.84 7.13 -11.37
N THR A 162 7.07 5.83 -11.59
CA THR A 162 6.94 4.81 -10.54
C THR A 162 7.92 5.03 -9.39
N LEU A 163 9.19 5.33 -9.69
CA LEU A 163 10.19 5.62 -8.67
C LEU A 163 9.85 6.89 -7.87
N PHE A 164 9.32 7.92 -8.53
CA PHE A 164 8.86 9.13 -7.85
C PHE A 164 7.71 8.82 -6.89
N CYS A 165 6.71 8.07 -7.33
CA CYS A 165 5.59 7.66 -6.48
C CYS A 165 6.05 6.77 -5.31
N ALA A 166 6.97 5.84 -5.56
CA ALA A 166 7.53 4.98 -4.50
C ALA A 166 8.26 5.81 -3.43
N GLY A 167 9.01 6.84 -3.85
CA GLY A 167 9.65 7.76 -2.92
C GLY A 167 8.64 8.57 -2.09
N MET A 168 7.52 8.99 -2.68
CA MET A 168 6.44 9.67 -1.95
C MET A 168 5.78 8.76 -0.91
N ILE A 169 5.48 7.51 -1.27
CA ILE A 169 4.89 6.53 -0.35
C ILE A 169 5.82 6.27 0.84
N ALA A 170 7.10 6.06 0.58
CA ALA A 170 8.08 5.87 1.65
C ALA A 170 8.20 7.12 2.55
N GLY A 171 8.20 8.32 1.95
CA GLY A 171 8.25 9.59 2.68
C GLY A 171 7.02 9.81 3.55
N GLU A 172 5.83 9.52 3.04
CA GLU A 172 4.56 9.60 3.79
C GLU A 172 4.60 8.70 5.03
N GLY A 173 5.05 7.44 4.88
CA GLY A 173 5.16 6.52 6.00
C GLY A 173 6.09 7.03 7.10
N LEU A 174 7.25 7.56 6.75
CA LEU A 174 8.20 8.13 7.71
C LEU A 174 7.64 9.37 8.42
N VAL A 175 7.02 10.28 7.66
CA VAL A 175 6.39 11.49 8.21
C VAL A 175 5.21 11.11 9.10
N GLY A 176 4.40 10.11 8.72
CA GLY A 176 3.30 9.61 9.54
C GLY A 176 3.75 9.12 10.90
N ILE A 177 4.86 8.35 10.97
CA ILE A 177 5.43 7.89 12.25
C ILE A 177 5.94 9.10 13.07
N LEU A 178 6.60 10.07 12.43
CA LEU A 178 7.09 11.27 13.11
C LEU A 178 5.92 12.09 13.70
N LEU A 179 4.85 12.27 12.94
CA LEU A 179 3.64 12.94 13.41
C LEU A 179 2.97 12.20 14.58
N ALA A 180 2.96 10.85 14.55
CA ALA A 180 2.46 10.06 15.66
C ALA A 180 3.29 10.28 16.94
N VAL A 181 4.60 10.35 16.82
CA VAL A 181 5.49 10.70 17.95
C VAL A 181 5.12 12.07 18.53
N PHE A 182 4.98 13.08 17.68
CA PHE A 182 4.60 14.43 18.12
C PHE A 182 3.21 14.46 18.78
N ALA A 183 2.25 13.71 18.22
CA ALA A 183 0.91 13.60 18.81
C ALA A 183 0.93 13.02 20.22
N VAL A 184 1.73 11.97 20.47
CA VAL A 184 1.90 11.36 21.81
C VAL A 184 2.53 12.33 22.79
N PHE A 185 3.49 13.17 22.36
CA PHE A 185 4.09 14.23 23.18
C PHE A 185 3.20 15.47 23.34
N GLY A 186 1.99 15.49 22.79
CA GLY A 186 1.07 16.62 22.87
C GLY A 186 1.51 17.83 22.05
N ILE A 187 2.46 17.66 21.12
CA ILE A 187 2.91 18.72 20.24
C ILE A 187 1.91 18.83 19.10
N SER A 188 1.16 19.93 19.05
CA SER A 188 0.24 20.20 17.94
C SER A 188 1.04 20.44 16.66
N THR A 189 0.94 19.50 15.71
CA THR A 189 1.54 19.60 14.38
C THR A 189 0.54 20.11 13.34
N ALA A 190 -0.67 20.48 13.78
CA ALA A 190 -1.66 21.05 12.89
C ALA A 190 -1.15 22.38 12.32
N LEU A 191 -0.85 22.40 11.01
CA LEU A 191 -0.72 23.68 10.32
C LEU A 191 -2.04 24.43 10.51
N SER A 192 -2.00 25.61 11.11
CA SER A 192 -3.16 26.47 11.32
C SER A 192 -3.76 27.05 10.03
N ILE A 193 -3.33 26.55 8.86
CA ILE A 193 -3.83 26.94 7.55
C ILE A 193 -4.90 25.92 7.16
N ASP A 194 -6.15 26.24 7.47
CA ASP A 194 -7.28 25.46 6.92
C ASP A 194 -7.48 25.86 5.46
N LEU A 195 -6.91 25.06 4.56
CA LEU A 195 -7.07 25.23 3.11
C LEU A 195 -8.45 24.74 2.62
N GLY A 196 -9.24 24.11 3.48
CA GLY A 196 -10.53 23.55 3.15
C GLY A 196 -10.48 22.53 2.00
N ASN A 197 -11.63 22.15 1.50
CA ASN A 197 -11.75 21.17 0.40
C ASN A 197 -11.07 21.63 -0.91
N ILE A 198 -11.06 22.94 -1.16
CA ILE A 198 -10.44 23.54 -2.37
C ILE A 198 -8.92 23.38 -2.30
N GLY A 199 -8.32 23.58 -1.13
CA GLY A 199 -6.89 23.41 -0.93
C GLY A 199 -6.43 21.97 -1.16
N GLY A 200 -7.20 20.98 -0.74
CA GLY A 200 -6.92 19.57 -1.02
C GLY A 200 -6.90 19.26 -2.52
N VAL A 201 -7.87 19.78 -3.28
CA VAL A 201 -7.92 19.62 -4.74
C VAL A 201 -6.74 20.30 -5.42
N VAL A 202 -6.38 21.51 -4.99
CA VAL A 202 -5.22 22.25 -5.54
C VAL A 202 -3.93 21.48 -5.29
N LEU A 203 -3.71 20.97 -4.07
CA LEU A 203 -2.53 20.16 -3.74
C LEU A 203 -2.47 18.88 -4.58
N MET A 204 -3.59 18.21 -4.80
CA MET A 204 -3.66 17.03 -5.67
C MET A 204 -3.28 17.36 -7.11
N ILE A 205 -3.77 18.49 -7.66
CA ILE A 205 -3.41 18.94 -9.02
C ILE A 205 -1.91 19.26 -9.08
N VAL A 206 -1.36 19.95 -8.10
CA VAL A 206 0.09 20.24 -8.01
C VAL A 206 0.90 18.96 -7.97
N MET A 207 0.49 17.97 -7.18
CA MET A 207 1.16 16.68 -7.09
C MET A 207 1.16 15.95 -8.44
N ILE A 208 0.02 15.91 -9.16
CA ILE A 208 -0.08 15.33 -10.49
C ILE A 208 0.82 16.08 -11.48
N ALA A 209 0.83 17.40 -11.44
CA ALA A 209 1.70 18.22 -12.28
C ALA A 209 3.19 17.95 -12.02
N CYS A 210 3.59 17.84 -10.77
CA CYS A 210 4.96 17.46 -10.38
C CYS A 210 5.33 16.07 -10.88
N LEU A 211 4.42 15.08 -10.72
CA LEU A 211 4.62 13.71 -11.22
C LEU A 211 4.83 13.70 -12.74
N LEU A 212 3.96 14.38 -13.48
CA LEU A 212 4.07 14.47 -14.94
C LEU A 212 5.34 15.20 -15.37
N ALA A 213 5.68 16.31 -14.72
CA ALA A 213 6.89 17.08 -15.02
C ALA A 213 8.15 16.25 -14.78
N PHE A 214 8.21 15.50 -13.65
CA PHE A 214 9.36 14.66 -13.33
C PHE A 214 9.46 13.46 -14.27
N SER A 215 8.35 12.78 -14.54
CA SER A 215 8.29 11.63 -15.44
C SER A 215 8.67 12.00 -16.87
N MET A 216 8.21 13.16 -17.38
CA MET A 216 8.44 13.61 -18.75
C MET A 216 9.76 14.36 -18.97
N LYS A 217 10.52 14.64 -17.92
CA LYS A 217 11.78 15.38 -18.02
C LYS A 217 12.77 14.61 -18.92
N LYS A 218 13.14 15.21 -20.05
CA LYS A 218 14.19 14.67 -20.93
C LYS A 218 15.53 14.62 -20.17
N LYS A 219 16.24 13.50 -20.25
CA LYS A 219 17.63 13.43 -19.78
C LYS A 219 18.42 14.40 -20.64
N LYS A 220 18.99 15.46 -20.04
CA LYS A 220 20.04 16.24 -20.70
C LYS A 220 21.26 15.31 -20.78
N ASN A 221 21.61 14.92 -22.00
CA ASN A 221 22.92 14.35 -22.27
C ASN A 221 24.00 15.37 -21.96
#